data_27dce9a307f5c468fa8ad932a82cffef
#
_entry.id   27dce9a307f5c468fa8ad932a82cffef
#
_cell.length_a   1.000
_cell.length_b   1.000
_cell.length_c   1.000
_cell.angle_alpha   90.00
_cell.angle_beta   90.00
_cell.angle_gamma   90.00
#
_symmetry.space_group_name_H-M   'P 1'
#
loop_
_entity.id
_entity.type
_entity.pdbx_description
1 polymer ?
#
loop_
_entity_poly.entity_id
_entity_poly.type
_entity_poly.pdbx_seq_one_letter_code
_entity_poly.pdbx_strand_id
1 'polypeptide(L)'
;MKAHFERQATYCSAFGADLTARLLRHLPDCISPNSALGQRIANWPGDAAPEADNLPLRLAGGLHGLLLSAKAPELAPIYRSGAMADAELPKLLRAVLQRHDAELAAFIANAPQTNEVRRAAGLIATAHWLKAHTGCDLIASELGASAGLNLIFDRFHLALGDGYGPPNSPVQLSPKWQGSLPPAAPYLLRDAQGCDLAPLDLRQRQDLLRLHAYIWADQPERRARTDAAISLNPPLPKKSSAIEFLRQRLASPWSGCHLIYSTVAWQYFSNAEKSQITELITTRGANS
;
A
#
# COMPACT_ATOMS: atom_id res chain seq x y z
N MET A 1 -11.97 -21.23 -0.92
CA MET A 1 -12.31 -19.79 -1.05
C MET A 1 -12.79 -19.21 0.29
N LYS A 2 -13.85 -19.70 0.94
CA LYS A 2 -14.38 -19.15 2.22
C LYS A 2 -13.32 -19.02 3.31
N ALA A 3 -12.41 -19.98 3.44
CA ALA A 3 -11.30 -19.92 4.41
C ALA A 3 -10.34 -18.74 4.18
N HIS A 4 -10.10 -18.29 2.95
CA HIS A 4 -9.27 -17.12 2.66
C HIS A 4 -9.93 -15.83 3.13
N PHE A 5 -11.25 -15.72 2.96
CA PHE A 5 -12.02 -14.58 3.46
C PHE A 5 -12.00 -14.52 4.99
N GLU A 6 -12.22 -15.66 5.68
CA GLU A 6 -12.18 -15.69 7.14
C GLU A 6 -10.79 -15.33 7.68
N ARG A 7 -9.72 -15.85 7.05
CA ARG A 7 -8.34 -15.50 7.44
C ARG A 7 -8.05 -14.01 7.24
N GLN A 8 -8.49 -13.42 6.12
CA GLN A 8 -8.35 -11.98 5.91
C GLN A 8 -9.19 -11.17 6.91
N ALA A 9 -10.40 -11.62 7.24
CA ALA A 9 -11.23 -11.00 8.26
C ALA A 9 -10.54 -11.00 9.63
N THR A 10 -9.91 -12.11 10.00
CA THR A 10 -9.12 -12.21 11.24
C THR A 10 -7.96 -11.21 11.25
N TYR A 11 -7.24 -11.04 10.14
CA TYR A 11 -6.21 -10.01 10.02
C TYR A 11 -6.79 -8.60 10.17
N CYS A 12 -7.92 -8.32 9.52
CA CYS A 12 -8.57 -7.01 9.64
C CYS A 12 -8.95 -6.69 11.09
N SER A 13 -9.58 -7.64 11.81
CA SER A 13 -9.91 -7.46 13.23
C SER A 13 -8.67 -7.24 14.10
N ALA A 14 -7.59 -7.98 13.87
CA ALA A 14 -6.33 -7.80 14.62
C ALA A 14 -5.72 -6.40 14.47
N PHE A 15 -6.05 -5.70 13.37
CA PHE A 15 -5.63 -4.32 13.11
C PHE A 15 -6.74 -3.28 13.39
N GLY A 16 -7.80 -3.65 14.11
CA GLY A 16 -8.89 -2.76 14.51
C GLY A 16 -9.84 -2.38 13.36
N ALA A 17 -9.89 -3.18 12.30
CA ALA A 17 -10.77 -2.97 11.15
C ALA A 17 -11.97 -3.96 11.18
N ASP A 18 -12.80 -3.85 12.22
CA ASP A 18 -13.89 -4.78 12.49
C ASP A 18 -15.03 -4.71 11.47
N LEU A 19 -15.30 -3.53 10.93
CA LEU A 19 -16.28 -3.36 9.86
C LEU A 19 -15.82 -4.10 8.59
N THR A 20 -14.57 -3.93 8.20
CA THR A 20 -13.99 -4.62 7.04
C THR A 20 -13.99 -6.13 7.27
N ALA A 21 -13.65 -6.58 8.48
CA ALA A 21 -13.70 -8.00 8.86
C ALA A 21 -15.11 -8.57 8.75
N ARG A 22 -16.10 -7.83 9.25
CA ARG A 22 -17.52 -8.21 9.16
C ARG A 22 -17.99 -8.37 7.71
N LEU A 23 -17.66 -7.43 6.83
CA LEU A 23 -17.97 -7.54 5.40
C LEU A 23 -17.36 -8.79 4.79
N LEU A 24 -16.07 -9.04 5.05
CA LEU A 24 -15.36 -10.19 4.53
C LEU A 24 -15.99 -11.52 4.93
N ARG A 25 -16.53 -11.65 6.14
CA ARG A 25 -17.22 -12.87 6.60
C ARG A 25 -18.51 -13.14 5.85
N HIS A 26 -19.26 -12.10 5.46
CA HIS A 26 -20.53 -12.26 4.74
C HIS A 26 -20.36 -12.45 3.22
N LEU A 27 -19.29 -11.90 2.62
CA LEU A 27 -19.11 -11.86 1.17
C LEU A 27 -19.17 -13.22 0.48
N PRO A 28 -18.51 -14.30 0.97
CA PRO A 28 -18.51 -15.59 0.29
C PRO A 28 -19.91 -16.19 0.04
N ASP A 29 -20.84 -15.97 0.98
CA ASP A 29 -22.20 -16.48 0.91
C ASP A 29 -23.15 -15.58 0.09
N CYS A 30 -22.64 -14.44 -0.38
CA CYS A 30 -23.38 -13.46 -1.18
C CYS A 30 -23.03 -13.49 -2.67
N ILE A 31 -21.91 -14.11 -3.04
CA ILE A 31 -21.44 -14.19 -4.44
C ILE A 31 -22.20 -15.28 -5.17
N SER A 32 -22.86 -14.93 -6.27
CA SER A 32 -23.49 -15.91 -7.16
C SER A 32 -22.43 -16.68 -7.95
N PRO A 33 -22.42 -18.03 -7.92
CA PRO A 33 -21.44 -18.80 -8.67
C PRO A 33 -21.57 -18.65 -10.20
N ASN A 34 -22.75 -18.26 -10.68
CA ASN A 34 -23.03 -18.10 -12.10
C ASN A 34 -22.80 -16.67 -12.61
N SER A 35 -22.41 -15.73 -11.74
CA SER A 35 -22.08 -14.36 -12.11
C SER A 35 -20.67 -14.26 -12.68
N ALA A 36 -20.35 -13.16 -13.39
CA ALA A 36 -19.00 -12.92 -13.91
C ALA A 36 -17.96 -12.84 -12.79
N LEU A 37 -18.32 -12.20 -11.66
CA LEU A 37 -17.50 -12.16 -10.46
C LEU A 37 -17.29 -13.56 -9.88
N GLY A 38 -18.37 -14.35 -9.71
CA GLY A 38 -18.30 -15.71 -9.18
C GLY A 38 -17.44 -16.63 -10.04
N GLN A 39 -17.63 -16.60 -11.37
CA GLN A 39 -16.82 -17.35 -12.32
C GLN A 39 -15.35 -16.95 -12.28
N ARG A 40 -15.06 -15.66 -12.19
CA ARG A 40 -13.68 -15.17 -12.05
C ARG A 40 -13.03 -15.64 -10.76
N ILE A 41 -13.74 -15.61 -9.65
CA ILE A 41 -13.28 -16.10 -8.34
C ILE A 41 -13.04 -17.60 -8.37
N ALA A 42 -13.98 -18.38 -8.96
CA ALA A 42 -13.86 -19.84 -9.07
C ALA A 42 -12.66 -20.28 -9.93
N ASN A 43 -12.36 -19.51 -10.99
CA ASN A 43 -11.26 -19.76 -11.93
C ASN A 43 -10.05 -18.85 -11.67
N TRP A 44 -9.81 -18.47 -10.40
CA TRP A 44 -8.67 -17.59 -10.07
C TRP A 44 -7.35 -18.26 -10.47
N PRO A 45 -6.51 -17.62 -11.29
CA PRO A 45 -5.33 -18.26 -11.87
C PRO A 45 -4.15 -18.40 -10.90
N GLY A 46 -4.19 -17.72 -9.76
CA GLY A 46 -3.14 -17.69 -8.75
C GLY A 46 -3.58 -18.24 -7.40
N ASP A 47 -2.81 -17.91 -6.37
CA ASP A 47 -3.17 -18.21 -4.99
C ASP A 47 -4.02 -17.05 -4.42
N ALA A 48 -5.29 -17.33 -4.17
CA ALA A 48 -6.25 -16.35 -3.63
C ALA A 48 -6.00 -15.96 -2.16
N ALA A 49 -5.02 -16.58 -1.50
CA ALA A 49 -4.72 -16.37 -0.08
C ALA A 49 -4.37 -14.92 0.25
N PRO A 50 -4.63 -14.46 1.49
CA PRO A 50 -4.26 -13.12 1.95
C PRO A 50 -2.78 -12.78 1.81
N GLU A 51 -1.91 -13.77 1.95
CA GLU A 51 -0.45 -13.63 1.87
C GLU A 51 0.09 -13.63 0.43
N ALA A 52 -0.77 -13.99 -0.54
CA ALA A 52 -0.44 -14.06 -1.96
C ALA A 52 -1.21 -12.99 -2.75
N ASP A 53 -2.16 -13.40 -3.60
CA ASP A 53 -2.93 -12.46 -4.44
C ASP A 53 -3.93 -11.62 -3.66
N ASN A 54 -4.26 -12.01 -2.46
CA ASN A 54 -5.20 -11.36 -1.54
C ASN A 54 -6.55 -11.04 -2.19
N LEU A 55 -7.18 -12.06 -2.77
CA LEU A 55 -8.47 -11.92 -3.42
C LEU A 55 -9.58 -11.34 -2.52
N PRO A 56 -9.66 -11.70 -1.22
CA PRO A 56 -10.61 -11.07 -0.30
C PRO A 56 -10.45 -9.55 -0.21
N LEU A 57 -9.21 -9.05 -0.10
CA LEU A 57 -8.95 -7.62 -0.03
C LEU A 57 -9.26 -6.92 -1.36
N ARG A 58 -9.03 -7.57 -2.50
CA ARG A 58 -9.42 -7.03 -3.82
C ARG A 58 -10.93 -6.79 -3.88
N LEU A 59 -11.74 -7.74 -3.43
CA LEU A 59 -13.19 -7.60 -3.45
C LEU A 59 -13.69 -6.55 -2.45
N ALA A 60 -13.15 -6.54 -1.23
CA ALA A 60 -13.47 -5.50 -0.23
C ALA A 60 -13.12 -4.10 -0.75
N GLY A 61 -11.96 -3.94 -1.40
CA GLY A 61 -11.56 -2.70 -2.05
C GLY A 61 -12.51 -2.30 -3.20
N GLY A 62 -12.97 -3.28 -4.00
CA GLY A 62 -13.96 -3.03 -5.05
C GLY A 62 -15.27 -2.47 -4.50
N LEU A 63 -15.82 -3.05 -3.45
CA LEU A 63 -17.04 -2.55 -2.78
C LEU A 63 -16.84 -1.15 -2.20
N HIS A 64 -15.71 -0.92 -1.52
CA HIS A 64 -15.40 0.42 -1.01
C HIS A 64 -15.25 1.44 -2.15
N GLY A 65 -14.63 1.06 -3.26
CA GLY A 65 -14.52 1.88 -4.48
C GLY A 65 -15.89 2.25 -5.08
N LEU A 66 -16.87 1.33 -5.08
CA LEU A 66 -18.24 1.63 -5.50
C LEU A 66 -18.90 2.69 -4.61
N LEU A 67 -18.70 2.61 -3.29
CA LEU A 67 -19.19 3.64 -2.37
C LEU A 67 -18.50 4.99 -2.63
N LEU A 68 -17.17 5.02 -2.67
CA LEU A 68 -16.39 6.25 -2.87
C LEU A 68 -16.68 6.94 -4.20
N SER A 69 -17.03 6.17 -5.23
CA SER A 69 -17.44 6.70 -6.54
C SER A 69 -18.92 7.06 -6.65
N ALA A 70 -19.68 6.92 -5.54
CA ALA A 70 -21.12 7.12 -5.47
C ALA A 70 -21.95 6.21 -6.41
N LYS A 71 -21.39 5.08 -6.87
CA LYS A 71 -22.10 4.09 -7.70
C LYS A 71 -23.01 3.17 -6.88
N ALA A 72 -22.65 2.93 -5.61
CA ALA A 72 -23.47 2.14 -4.66
C ALA A 72 -23.64 2.92 -3.34
N PRO A 73 -24.37 4.04 -3.33
CA PRO A 73 -24.57 4.87 -2.15
C PRO A 73 -25.31 4.14 -1.01
N GLU A 74 -26.07 3.09 -1.33
CA GLU A 74 -26.75 2.22 -0.38
C GLU A 74 -25.80 1.46 0.55
N LEU A 75 -24.50 1.38 0.23
CA LEU A 75 -23.47 0.86 1.12
C LEU A 75 -23.13 1.83 2.27
N ALA A 76 -23.49 3.12 2.17
CA ALA A 76 -23.10 4.14 3.14
C ALA A 76 -23.46 3.82 4.60
N PRO A 77 -24.64 3.24 4.93
CA PRO A 77 -24.97 2.87 6.31
C PRO A 77 -24.00 1.86 6.91
N ILE A 78 -23.47 0.93 6.10
CA ILE A 78 -22.50 -0.05 6.56
C ILE A 78 -21.18 0.65 6.90
N TYR A 79 -20.68 1.47 5.96
CA TYR A 79 -19.35 2.06 6.04
C TYR A 79 -19.25 3.26 7.00
N ARG A 80 -20.35 3.94 7.32
CA ARG A 80 -20.35 5.12 8.19
C ARG A 80 -20.59 4.81 9.65
N SER A 81 -21.44 3.84 9.95
CA SER A 81 -21.89 3.58 11.33
C SER A 81 -21.80 2.14 11.78
N GLY A 82 -21.57 1.20 10.86
CA GLY A 82 -21.70 -0.23 11.16
C GLY A 82 -23.12 -0.64 11.61
N ALA A 83 -24.08 0.28 11.50
CA ALA A 83 -25.39 0.19 12.16
C ALA A 83 -26.37 -0.81 11.52
N MET A 84 -26.03 -1.35 10.34
CA MET A 84 -26.88 -2.34 9.69
C MET A 84 -26.81 -3.67 10.44
N ALA A 85 -27.96 -4.26 10.75
CA ALA A 85 -28.03 -5.58 11.38
C ALA A 85 -27.45 -6.67 10.47
N ASP A 86 -26.80 -7.70 11.06
CA ASP A 86 -26.22 -8.82 10.30
C ASP A 86 -27.24 -9.56 9.45
N ALA A 87 -28.53 -9.58 9.88
CA ALA A 87 -29.61 -10.20 9.12
C ALA A 87 -29.93 -9.49 7.79
N GLU A 88 -29.68 -8.18 7.70
CA GLU A 88 -29.97 -7.35 6.52
C GLU A 88 -28.78 -7.27 5.56
N LEU A 89 -27.57 -7.37 6.10
CA LEU A 89 -26.33 -7.21 5.35
C LEU A 89 -26.20 -8.15 4.12
N PRO A 90 -26.51 -9.47 4.20
CA PRO A 90 -26.42 -10.35 3.04
C PRO A 90 -27.37 -9.97 1.90
N LYS A 91 -28.58 -9.44 2.22
CA LYS A 91 -29.55 -9.01 1.21
C LYS A 91 -28.99 -7.84 0.40
N LEU A 92 -28.46 -6.83 1.11
CA LEU A 92 -27.84 -5.67 0.46
C LEU A 92 -26.62 -6.05 -0.35
N LEU A 93 -25.72 -6.86 0.21
CA LEU A 93 -24.51 -7.31 -0.50
C LEU A 93 -24.85 -8.06 -1.79
N ARG A 94 -25.81 -9.00 -1.76
CA ARG A 94 -26.26 -9.71 -2.98
C ARG A 94 -26.77 -8.74 -4.04
N ALA A 95 -27.57 -7.74 -3.66
CA ALA A 95 -28.11 -6.78 -4.61
C ALA A 95 -26.99 -5.92 -5.25
N VAL A 96 -26.02 -5.46 -4.45
CA VAL A 96 -24.87 -4.67 -4.95
C VAL A 96 -23.96 -5.53 -5.82
N LEU A 97 -23.60 -6.74 -5.39
CA LEU A 97 -22.76 -7.67 -6.15
C LEU A 97 -23.38 -8.03 -7.50
N GLN A 98 -24.71 -8.25 -7.54
CA GLN A 98 -25.43 -8.52 -8.79
C GLN A 98 -25.43 -7.31 -9.72
N ARG A 99 -25.72 -6.11 -9.20
CA ARG A 99 -25.78 -4.86 -10.00
C ARG A 99 -24.43 -4.48 -10.59
N HIS A 100 -23.35 -4.69 -9.85
CA HIS A 100 -22.00 -4.30 -10.22
C HIS A 100 -21.10 -5.50 -10.56
N ASP A 101 -21.68 -6.62 -10.97
CA ASP A 101 -20.99 -7.88 -11.20
C ASP A 101 -19.78 -7.77 -12.13
N ALA A 102 -19.98 -7.25 -13.34
CA ALA A 102 -18.89 -7.09 -14.32
C ALA A 102 -17.82 -6.08 -13.86
N GLU A 103 -18.23 -5.00 -13.20
CA GLU A 103 -17.31 -3.98 -12.68
C GLU A 103 -16.42 -4.54 -11.56
N LEU A 104 -17.00 -5.29 -10.63
CA LEU A 104 -16.26 -5.94 -9.56
C LEU A 104 -15.35 -7.05 -10.09
N ALA A 105 -15.82 -7.84 -11.07
CA ALA A 105 -15.00 -8.84 -11.75
C ALA A 105 -13.77 -8.21 -12.42
N ALA A 106 -13.92 -7.03 -13.05
CA ALA A 106 -12.81 -6.28 -13.61
C ALA A 106 -11.88 -5.69 -12.53
N PHE A 107 -12.45 -5.17 -11.44
CA PHE A 107 -11.69 -4.55 -10.36
C PHE A 107 -10.74 -5.53 -9.65
N ILE A 108 -11.22 -6.74 -9.31
CA ILE A 108 -10.42 -7.76 -8.61
C ILE A 108 -9.25 -8.31 -9.43
N ALA A 109 -9.23 -8.09 -10.76
CA ALA A 109 -8.10 -8.44 -11.61
C ALA A 109 -6.81 -7.72 -11.22
N ASN A 110 -6.93 -6.56 -10.63
CA ASN A 110 -5.80 -5.73 -10.28
C ASN A 110 -5.30 -6.03 -8.85
N ALA A 111 -3.98 -6.06 -8.67
CA ALA A 111 -3.38 -6.24 -7.35
C ALA A 111 -3.75 -5.09 -6.39
N PRO A 112 -3.87 -5.36 -5.07
CA PRO A 112 -4.08 -4.32 -4.09
C PRO A 112 -2.94 -3.29 -4.09
N GLN A 113 -3.30 -2.02 -4.00
CA GLN A 113 -2.35 -0.90 -3.94
C GLN A 113 -2.57 -0.14 -2.63
N THR A 114 -1.79 -0.45 -1.60
CA THR A 114 -2.05 0.06 -0.24
C THR A 114 -1.18 1.25 0.17
N ASN A 115 -0.01 1.42 -0.39
CA ASN A 115 1.00 2.49 -0.20
C ASN A 115 0.96 3.17 1.20
N GLU A 116 1.13 2.37 2.25
CA GLU A 116 0.98 2.80 3.65
C GLU A 116 2.09 3.78 4.06
N VAL A 117 1.72 5.00 4.37
CA VAL A 117 2.61 6.13 4.73
C VAL A 117 3.34 5.90 6.06
N ARG A 118 2.75 5.17 7.02
CA ARG A 118 3.39 4.87 8.31
C ARG A 118 4.72 4.13 8.19
N ARG A 119 4.95 3.43 7.08
CA ARG A 119 6.21 2.73 6.82
C ARG A 119 7.39 3.67 6.66
N ALA A 120 7.15 4.93 6.30
CA ALA A 120 8.17 5.97 6.21
C ALA A 120 8.88 6.24 7.55
N ALA A 121 8.28 5.89 8.69
CA ALA A 121 8.93 6.04 10.00
C ALA A 121 10.28 5.29 10.06
N GLY A 122 10.33 4.06 9.52
CA GLY A 122 11.58 3.31 9.42
C GLY A 122 12.59 3.94 8.46
N LEU A 123 12.11 4.53 7.35
CA LEU A 123 12.97 5.18 6.36
C LEU A 123 13.62 6.45 6.93
N ILE A 124 12.84 7.28 7.65
CA ILE A 124 13.34 8.47 8.32
C ILE A 124 14.44 8.09 9.34
N ALA A 125 14.14 7.10 10.20
CA ALA A 125 15.09 6.61 11.19
C ALA A 125 16.38 6.08 10.53
N THR A 126 16.25 5.30 9.46
CA THR A 126 17.38 4.76 8.68
C THR A 126 18.21 5.86 8.04
N ALA A 127 17.57 6.89 7.47
CA ALA A 127 18.25 8.00 6.84
C ALA A 127 19.11 8.80 7.83
N HIS A 128 18.58 9.11 9.01
CA HIS A 128 19.34 9.74 10.09
C HIS A 128 20.49 8.87 10.56
N TRP A 129 20.28 7.57 10.71
CA TRP A 129 21.32 6.63 11.08
C TRP A 129 22.44 6.57 10.04
N LEU A 130 22.10 6.46 8.74
CA LEU A 130 23.05 6.45 7.64
C LEU A 130 23.87 7.75 7.62
N LYS A 131 23.21 8.91 7.75
CA LYS A 131 23.92 10.20 7.79
C LYS A 131 24.92 10.28 8.94
N ALA A 132 24.53 9.82 10.13
CA ALA A 132 25.41 9.82 11.30
C ALA A 132 26.66 8.94 11.11
N HIS A 133 26.52 7.81 10.41
CA HIS A 133 27.61 6.84 10.25
C HIS A 133 28.49 7.10 9.02
N THR A 134 27.93 7.66 7.95
CA THR A 134 28.66 7.88 6.69
C THR A 134 29.05 9.32 6.46
N GLY A 135 28.40 10.28 7.13
CA GLY A 135 28.54 11.71 6.83
C GLY A 135 27.94 12.14 5.49
N CYS A 136 27.47 11.21 4.68
CA CYS A 136 26.99 11.45 3.31
C CYS A 136 25.53 11.91 3.28
N ASP A 137 25.18 12.69 2.26
CA ASP A 137 23.80 12.91 1.88
C ASP A 137 23.26 11.67 1.14
N LEU A 138 21.93 11.59 0.99
CA LEU A 138 21.27 10.40 0.49
C LEU A 138 20.64 10.60 -0.89
N ILE A 139 20.63 9.52 -1.64
CA ILE A 139 19.67 9.28 -2.72
C ILE A 139 18.85 8.04 -2.36
N ALA A 140 17.62 7.96 -2.85
CA ALA A 140 16.72 6.87 -2.51
C ALA A 140 16.12 6.18 -3.74
N SER A 141 15.93 4.87 -3.63
CA SER A 141 15.28 4.06 -4.66
C SER A 141 14.30 3.08 -4.03
N GLU A 142 12.99 3.21 -4.33
CA GLU A 142 11.94 2.32 -3.83
C GLU A 142 11.54 1.29 -4.88
N LEU A 143 11.60 0.00 -4.51
CA LEU A 143 11.14 -1.12 -5.33
C LEU A 143 9.70 -1.47 -4.92
N GLY A 144 8.76 -1.31 -5.85
CA GLY A 144 7.33 -1.44 -5.59
C GLY A 144 6.73 -0.20 -4.91
N ALA A 145 6.96 0.97 -5.49
CA ALA A 145 6.63 2.25 -4.90
C ALA A 145 5.14 2.65 -5.02
N SER A 146 4.32 1.89 -5.77
CA SER A 146 2.88 2.12 -5.92
C SER A 146 2.52 3.55 -6.38
N ALA A 147 2.10 4.42 -5.47
CA ALA A 147 1.77 5.82 -5.72
C ALA A 147 2.91 6.79 -5.35
N GLY A 148 4.07 6.30 -4.94
CA GLY A 148 5.25 7.10 -4.59
C GLY A 148 5.18 7.83 -3.25
N LEU A 149 4.20 7.52 -2.38
CA LEU A 149 4.02 8.26 -1.12
C LEU A 149 5.22 8.17 -0.19
N ASN A 150 5.94 7.04 -0.19
CA ASN A 150 7.12 6.87 0.66
C ASN A 150 8.41 7.42 0.03
N LEU A 151 8.39 7.88 -1.22
CA LEU A 151 9.55 8.53 -1.86
C LEU A 151 9.84 9.92 -1.28
N ILE A 152 8.86 10.53 -0.62
CA ILE A 152 8.96 11.85 -0.01
C ILE A 152 9.05 11.77 1.53
N PHE A 153 9.61 10.69 2.06
CA PHE A 153 9.71 10.45 3.50
C PHE A 153 10.47 11.56 4.24
N ASP A 154 11.38 12.25 3.57
CA ASP A 154 12.12 13.41 4.07
C ASP A 154 11.25 14.64 4.39
N ARG A 155 10.03 14.68 3.82
CA ARG A 155 9.04 15.74 4.06
C ARG A 155 8.08 15.42 5.20
N PHE A 156 8.19 14.26 5.83
CA PHE A 156 7.35 13.82 6.94
C PHE A 156 8.01 14.12 8.27
N HIS A 157 7.20 14.31 9.30
CA HIS A 157 7.69 14.43 10.67
C HIS A 157 7.53 13.11 11.41
N LEU A 158 8.61 12.63 12.01
CA LEU A 158 8.62 11.47 12.88
C LEU A 158 8.69 11.95 14.33
N ALA A 159 7.59 11.86 15.06
CA ALA A 159 7.43 12.32 16.43
C ALA A 159 7.98 11.27 17.41
N LEU A 160 9.30 11.20 17.52
CA LEU A 160 10.04 10.38 18.49
C LEU A 160 11.12 11.25 19.16
N GLY A 161 11.19 11.23 20.49
CA GLY A 161 12.09 12.13 21.24
C GLY A 161 11.82 13.60 20.89
N ASP A 162 12.86 14.32 20.47
CA ASP A 162 12.75 15.73 20.03
C ASP A 162 12.19 15.88 18.60
N GLY A 163 11.92 14.76 17.92
CA GLY A 163 11.39 14.72 16.57
C GLY A 163 12.43 14.70 15.45
N TYR A 164 12.05 14.16 14.29
CA TYR A 164 12.89 14.07 13.09
C TYR A 164 12.12 14.59 11.89
N GLY A 165 12.78 15.33 11.01
CA GLY A 165 12.18 15.96 9.84
C GLY A 165 11.41 17.24 10.16
N PRO A 166 10.69 17.83 9.18
CA PRO A 166 10.01 19.12 9.32
C PRO A 166 8.91 19.06 10.39
N PRO A 167 8.96 19.84 11.49
CA PRO A 167 7.96 19.76 12.56
C PRO A 167 6.55 20.18 12.11
N ASN A 168 6.45 21.04 11.08
CA ASN A 168 5.20 21.52 10.54
C ASN A 168 4.69 20.68 9.33
N SER A 169 5.23 19.49 9.13
CA SER A 169 4.74 18.59 8.07
C SER A 169 3.26 18.26 8.31
N PRO A 170 2.41 18.23 7.25
CA PRO A 170 1.05 17.73 7.37
C PRO A 170 1.00 16.23 7.68
N VAL A 171 2.11 15.52 7.47
CA VAL A 171 2.25 14.09 7.79
C VAL A 171 3.02 13.93 9.08
N GLN A 172 2.30 13.57 10.14
CA GLN A 172 2.85 13.29 11.47
C GLN A 172 2.85 11.78 11.71
N LEU A 173 4.02 11.22 12.03
CA LEU A 173 4.21 9.79 12.28
C LEU A 173 4.60 9.57 13.74
N SER A 174 3.76 8.86 14.49
CA SER A 174 3.99 8.54 15.92
C SER A 174 3.94 7.02 16.12
N PRO A 175 4.95 6.27 15.68
CA PRO A 175 4.98 4.83 15.85
C PRO A 175 5.26 4.45 17.30
N LYS A 176 4.82 3.25 17.70
CA LYS A 176 5.34 2.60 18.91
C LYS A 176 6.79 2.18 18.62
N TRP A 177 7.76 2.85 19.26
CA TRP A 177 9.19 2.57 19.07
C TRP A 177 9.72 1.70 20.19
N GLN A 178 10.60 0.78 19.86
CA GLN A 178 11.34 -0.05 20.82
C GLN A 178 12.83 0.05 20.54
N GLY A 179 13.63 0.14 21.58
CA GLY A 179 15.08 0.30 21.48
C GLY A 179 15.52 1.75 21.45
N SER A 180 16.82 1.95 21.20
CA SER A 180 17.44 3.28 21.15
C SER A 180 16.90 4.10 19.98
N LEU A 181 16.73 5.40 20.19
CA LEU A 181 16.38 6.32 19.12
C LEU A 181 17.53 6.46 18.12
N PRO A 182 17.26 6.68 16.83
CA PRO A 182 18.30 6.96 15.86
C PRO A 182 19.01 8.29 16.22
N PRO A 183 20.29 8.46 15.83
CA PRO A 183 20.99 9.73 16.02
C PRO A 183 20.27 10.88 15.31
N ALA A 184 20.21 12.05 15.90
CA ALA A 184 19.68 13.25 15.26
C ALA A 184 20.73 13.82 14.29
N ALA A 185 20.79 13.29 13.06
CA ALA A 185 21.74 13.72 12.02
C ALA A 185 20.97 14.19 10.77
N PRO A 186 20.74 15.50 10.60
CA PRO A 186 20.05 16.04 9.44
C PRO A 186 20.76 15.69 8.13
N TYR A 187 20.00 15.25 7.14
CA TYR A 187 20.47 14.84 5.82
C TYR A 187 19.74 15.61 4.71
N LEU A 188 20.32 15.61 3.52
CA LEU A 188 19.62 16.00 2.30
C LEU A 188 19.29 14.74 1.50
N LEU A 189 18.03 14.61 1.12
CA LEU A 189 17.60 13.63 0.10
C LEU A 189 17.72 14.29 -1.27
N ARG A 190 18.85 14.05 -1.96
CA ARG A 190 19.19 14.73 -3.22
C ARG A 190 18.37 14.24 -4.39
N ASP A 191 17.95 12.98 -4.38
CA ASP A 191 17.09 12.38 -5.39
C ASP A 191 16.36 11.18 -4.81
N ALA A 192 15.08 11.05 -5.18
CA ALA A 192 14.26 9.91 -4.81
C ALA A 192 13.44 9.45 -6.02
N GLN A 193 13.63 8.20 -6.40
CA GLN A 193 12.88 7.58 -7.49
C GLN A 193 12.39 6.21 -7.07
N GLY A 194 11.28 5.77 -7.67
CA GLY A 194 10.76 4.43 -7.43
C GLY A 194 10.26 3.79 -8.73
N CYS A 195 10.08 2.48 -8.67
CA CYS A 195 9.41 1.73 -9.74
C CYS A 195 8.24 0.92 -9.20
N ASP A 196 7.29 0.67 -10.09
CA ASP A 196 6.19 -0.25 -9.87
C ASP A 196 5.77 -0.86 -11.22
N LEU A 197 5.21 -2.07 -11.23
CA LEU A 197 4.68 -2.69 -12.44
C LEU A 197 3.40 -1.99 -12.92
N ALA A 198 2.65 -1.41 -12.00
CA ALA A 198 1.41 -0.69 -12.24
C ALA A 198 1.30 0.54 -11.34
N PRO A 199 2.18 1.56 -11.52
CA PRO A 199 2.19 2.74 -10.66
C PRO A 199 0.88 3.52 -10.78
N LEU A 200 0.43 4.12 -9.66
CA LEU A 200 -0.76 4.96 -9.63
C LEU A 200 -0.36 6.42 -9.86
N ASP A 201 -0.93 7.05 -10.88
CA ASP A 201 -0.83 8.48 -11.10
C ASP A 201 -1.94 9.20 -10.31
N LEU A 202 -1.58 9.78 -9.18
CA LEU A 202 -2.54 10.43 -8.27
C LEU A 202 -3.21 11.69 -8.86
N ARG A 203 -2.76 12.17 -10.01
CA ARG A 203 -3.43 13.23 -10.78
C ARG A 203 -4.64 12.68 -11.53
N GLN A 204 -4.70 11.37 -11.73
CA GLN A 204 -5.83 10.69 -12.36
C GLN A 204 -6.86 10.29 -11.29
N ARG A 205 -8.09 10.76 -11.46
CA ARG A 205 -9.20 10.49 -10.53
C ARG A 205 -9.40 8.98 -10.28
N GLN A 206 -9.20 8.16 -11.30
CA GLN A 206 -9.40 6.72 -11.20
C GLN A 206 -8.33 6.05 -10.33
N ASP A 207 -7.06 6.46 -10.46
CA ASP A 207 -5.96 5.93 -9.67
C ASP A 207 -6.05 6.40 -8.21
N LEU A 208 -6.40 7.67 -8.00
CA LEU A 208 -6.67 8.20 -6.67
C LEU A 208 -7.81 7.44 -5.98
N LEU A 209 -8.92 7.20 -6.69
CA LEU A 209 -10.03 6.40 -6.18
C LEU A 209 -9.58 4.99 -5.83
N ARG A 210 -8.75 4.37 -6.67
CA ARG A 210 -8.22 3.03 -6.44
C ARG A 210 -7.34 2.96 -5.20
N LEU A 211 -6.44 3.93 -4.99
CA LEU A 211 -5.64 4.03 -3.77
C LEU A 211 -6.53 4.10 -2.53
N HIS A 212 -7.53 4.99 -2.56
CA HIS A 212 -8.46 5.17 -1.45
C HIS A 212 -9.33 3.93 -1.19
N ALA A 213 -9.71 3.20 -2.23
CA ALA A 213 -10.52 1.99 -2.11
C ALA A 213 -9.84 0.88 -1.28
N TYR A 214 -8.52 0.85 -1.24
CA TYR A 214 -7.75 -0.10 -0.43
C TYR A 214 -7.43 0.40 0.99
N ILE A 215 -7.84 1.63 1.35
CA ILE A 215 -7.82 2.07 2.74
C ILE A 215 -9.11 1.57 3.40
N TRP A 216 -8.98 0.78 4.45
CA TRP A 216 -10.15 0.26 5.16
C TRP A 216 -10.97 1.40 5.73
N ALA A 217 -12.29 1.34 5.55
CA ALA A 217 -13.18 2.45 5.88
C ALA A 217 -13.23 2.81 7.37
N ASP A 218 -12.94 1.83 8.22
CA ASP A 218 -12.80 1.99 9.66
C ASP A 218 -11.40 2.49 10.12
N GLN A 219 -10.58 2.96 9.17
CA GLN A 219 -9.29 3.61 9.44
C GLN A 219 -9.24 5.07 8.93
N PRO A 220 -10.08 5.98 9.47
CA PRO A 220 -10.13 7.37 9.01
C PRO A 220 -8.81 8.11 9.17
N GLU A 221 -8.04 7.82 10.21
CA GLU A 221 -6.71 8.40 10.43
C GLU A 221 -5.71 7.99 9.34
N ARG A 222 -5.82 6.74 8.86
CA ARG A 222 -5.00 6.28 7.72
C ARG A 222 -5.37 7.04 6.46
N ARG A 223 -6.66 7.26 6.22
CA ARG A 223 -7.14 8.05 5.09
C ARG A 223 -6.62 9.48 5.18
N ALA A 224 -6.78 10.16 6.32
CA ALA A 224 -6.32 11.53 6.52
C ALA A 224 -4.80 11.65 6.31
N ARG A 225 -4.01 10.71 6.83
CA ARG A 225 -2.55 10.67 6.64
C ARG A 225 -2.16 10.45 5.17
N THR A 226 -2.89 9.60 4.45
CA THR A 226 -2.68 9.38 3.01
C THR A 226 -2.97 10.65 2.23
N ASP A 227 -4.08 11.32 2.51
CA ASP A 227 -4.46 12.59 1.86
C ASP A 227 -3.44 13.70 2.16
N ALA A 228 -2.92 13.76 3.39
CA ALA A 228 -1.84 14.65 3.77
C ALA A 228 -0.54 14.38 2.97
N ALA A 229 -0.17 13.11 2.77
CA ALA A 229 1.00 12.77 1.96
C ALA A 229 0.78 13.11 0.47
N ILE A 230 -0.42 12.91 -0.06
CA ILE A 230 -0.79 13.29 -1.43
C ILE A 230 -0.66 14.80 -1.64
N SER A 231 -1.04 15.61 -0.65
CA SER A 231 -0.94 17.08 -0.74
C SER A 231 0.50 17.60 -0.89
N LEU A 232 1.49 16.78 -0.56
CA LEU A 232 2.92 17.06 -0.74
C LEU A 232 3.44 16.73 -2.16
N ASN A 233 2.58 16.36 -3.10
CA ASN A 233 2.90 16.07 -4.49
C ASN A 233 4.04 15.04 -4.64
N PRO A 234 3.82 13.76 -4.27
CA PRO A 234 4.80 12.70 -4.44
C PRO A 234 5.11 12.49 -5.94
N PRO A 235 6.36 12.13 -6.29
CA PRO A 235 6.71 11.83 -7.67
C PRO A 235 6.04 10.55 -8.15
N LEU A 236 5.64 10.53 -9.43
CA LEU A 236 5.11 9.32 -10.05
C LEU A 236 6.23 8.29 -10.24
N PRO A 237 6.11 7.07 -9.70
CA PRO A 237 7.08 6.01 -9.91
C PRO A 237 7.16 5.59 -11.38
N LYS A 238 8.33 5.12 -11.81
CA LYS A 238 8.52 4.57 -13.15
C LYS A 238 7.75 3.26 -13.31
N LYS A 239 7.05 3.10 -14.42
CA LYS A 239 6.47 1.80 -14.79
C LYS A 239 7.58 0.89 -15.30
N SER A 240 8.09 0.02 -14.42
CA SER A 240 9.23 -0.86 -14.72
C SER A 240 9.28 -2.01 -13.72
N SER A 241 9.93 -3.10 -14.09
CA SER A 241 10.34 -4.11 -13.12
C SER A 241 11.45 -3.57 -12.22
N ALA A 242 11.57 -4.13 -11.01
CA ALA A 242 12.60 -3.75 -10.06
C ALA A 242 14.02 -3.98 -10.61
N ILE A 243 14.24 -5.06 -11.36
CA ILE A 243 15.53 -5.40 -11.95
C ILE A 243 15.93 -4.39 -13.02
N GLU A 244 15.03 -4.08 -13.96
CA GLU A 244 15.31 -3.12 -15.03
C GLU A 244 15.52 -1.72 -14.46
N PHE A 245 14.69 -1.30 -13.50
CA PHE A 245 14.86 -0.05 -12.80
C PHE A 245 16.22 0.05 -12.11
N LEU A 246 16.64 -0.97 -11.36
CA LEU A 246 17.94 -0.99 -10.69
C LEU A 246 19.11 -0.96 -11.66
N ARG A 247 19.05 -1.71 -12.79
CA ARG A 247 20.09 -1.62 -13.83
C ARG A 247 20.30 -0.19 -14.30
N GLN A 248 19.20 0.53 -14.56
CA GLN A 248 19.28 1.94 -14.98
C GLN A 248 19.79 2.85 -13.85
N ARG A 249 19.28 2.66 -12.63
CA ARG A 249 19.65 3.48 -11.47
C ARG A 249 21.12 3.32 -11.08
N LEU A 250 21.66 2.11 -11.20
CA LEU A 250 23.02 1.77 -10.83
C LEU A 250 24.03 1.96 -11.98
N ALA A 251 23.59 2.28 -13.20
CA ALA A 251 24.46 2.51 -14.34
C ALA A 251 25.34 3.77 -14.18
N SER A 252 24.82 4.80 -13.51
CA SER A 252 25.54 6.04 -13.27
C SER A 252 26.14 6.08 -11.85
N PRO A 253 27.36 6.63 -11.68
CA PRO A 253 27.94 6.82 -10.37
C PRO A 253 27.14 7.89 -9.60
N TRP A 254 27.00 7.69 -8.30
CA TRP A 254 26.37 8.63 -7.38
C TRP A 254 27.37 9.07 -6.32
N SER A 255 27.38 10.36 -5.99
CA SER A 255 28.12 10.85 -4.83
C SER A 255 27.17 10.82 -3.62
N GLY A 256 27.52 10.04 -2.61
CA GLY A 256 26.72 9.95 -1.38
C GLY A 256 26.22 8.52 -1.09
N CYS A 257 25.33 8.40 -0.12
CA CYS A 257 24.77 7.12 0.30
C CYS A 257 23.52 6.79 -0.52
N HIS A 258 23.45 5.63 -1.16
CA HIS A 258 22.28 5.19 -1.91
C HIS A 258 21.43 4.22 -1.07
N LEU A 259 20.29 4.71 -0.59
CA LEU A 259 19.32 3.91 0.13
C LEU A 259 18.36 3.22 -0.87
N ILE A 260 18.55 1.92 -1.07
CA ILE A 260 17.66 1.08 -1.89
C ILE A 260 16.75 0.30 -0.93
N TYR A 261 15.44 0.41 -1.09
CA TYR A 261 14.48 -0.19 -0.17
C TYR A 261 13.21 -0.69 -0.86
N SER A 262 12.50 -1.55 -0.14
CA SER A 262 11.13 -1.94 -0.45
C SER A 262 10.32 -1.96 0.83
N THR A 263 9.19 -1.26 0.85
CA THR A 263 8.37 -1.18 2.06
C THR A 263 7.48 -2.41 2.26
N VAL A 264 7.12 -3.12 1.18
CA VAL A 264 6.34 -4.37 1.20
C VAL A 264 6.62 -5.27 0.00
N ALA A 265 6.89 -4.71 -1.18
CA ALA A 265 6.88 -5.48 -2.43
C ALA A 265 7.89 -6.65 -2.46
N TRP A 266 8.94 -6.60 -1.63
CA TRP A 266 9.95 -7.66 -1.54
C TRP A 266 9.36 -9.06 -1.32
N GLN A 267 8.28 -9.18 -0.54
CA GLN A 267 7.65 -10.48 -0.28
C GLN A 267 7.04 -11.11 -1.55
N TYR A 268 6.66 -10.31 -2.54
CA TYR A 268 6.03 -10.76 -3.78
C TYR A 268 7.03 -11.09 -4.89
N PHE A 269 8.31 -10.71 -4.74
CA PHE A 269 9.33 -11.08 -5.70
C PHE A 269 9.65 -12.57 -5.61
N SER A 270 9.81 -13.20 -6.77
CA SER A 270 10.29 -14.58 -6.87
C SER A 270 11.72 -14.71 -6.31
N ASN A 271 12.14 -15.91 -5.95
CA ASN A 271 13.51 -16.14 -5.50
C ASN A 271 14.56 -15.75 -6.54
N ALA A 272 14.26 -15.95 -7.83
CA ALA A 272 15.12 -15.54 -8.92
C ALA A 272 15.29 -14.02 -9.01
N GLU A 273 14.19 -13.26 -8.87
CA GLU A 273 14.23 -11.80 -8.84
C GLU A 273 14.99 -11.29 -7.62
N LYS A 274 14.73 -11.85 -6.42
CA LYS A 274 15.46 -11.51 -5.20
C LYS A 274 16.96 -11.71 -5.35
N SER A 275 17.39 -12.83 -5.94
CA SER A 275 18.81 -13.11 -6.20
C SER A 275 19.42 -12.10 -7.16
N GLN A 276 18.75 -11.79 -8.28
CA GLN A 276 19.25 -10.81 -9.26
C GLN A 276 19.32 -9.39 -8.66
N ILE A 277 18.33 -8.98 -7.89
CA ILE A 277 18.32 -7.68 -7.21
C ILE A 277 19.50 -7.59 -6.24
N THR A 278 19.70 -8.64 -5.43
CA THR A 278 20.81 -8.69 -4.46
C THR A 278 22.16 -8.62 -5.17
N GLU A 279 22.34 -9.39 -6.26
CA GLU A 279 23.57 -9.37 -7.07
C GLU A 279 23.87 -7.97 -7.63
N LEU A 280 22.87 -7.31 -8.23
CA LEU A 280 23.02 -5.95 -8.76
C LEU A 280 23.49 -4.96 -7.69
N ILE A 281 22.89 -5.01 -6.50
CA ILE A 281 23.22 -4.11 -5.40
C ILE A 281 24.63 -4.41 -4.86
N THR A 282 24.97 -5.67 -4.61
CA THR A 282 26.25 -6.05 -4.02
C THR A 282 27.42 -5.82 -4.98
N THR A 283 27.25 -6.13 -6.26
CA THR A 283 28.28 -5.88 -7.28
C THR A 283 28.59 -4.39 -7.42
N ARG A 284 27.56 -3.54 -7.35
CA ARG A 284 27.77 -2.09 -7.41
C ARG A 284 28.41 -1.55 -6.14
N GLY A 285 27.92 -1.99 -4.96
CA GLY A 285 28.46 -1.56 -3.66
C GLY A 285 29.93 -1.96 -3.45
N ALA A 286 30.38 -3.07 -4.04
CA ALA A 286 31.78 -3.48 -4.01
C ALA A 286 32.71 -2.59 -4.88
N ASN A 287 32.16 -1.83 -5.82
CA ASN A 287 32.90 -0.97 -6.76
C ASN A 287 32.71 0.54 -6.45
N SER A 288 32.07 0.88 -5.35
CA SER A 288 31.87 2.25 -4.85
C SER A 288 32.62 2.47 -3.56
#